data_f47d4b5637c4a855646b371d9256abfc
#
_entry.id   f47d4b5637c4a855646b371d9256abfc
#
_cell.length_a   1.000
_cell.length_b   1.000
_cell.length_c   1.000
_cell.angle_alpha   90.00
_cell.angle_beta   90.00
_cell.angle_gamma   90.00
#
_symmetry.space_group_name_H-M   'P 1'
#
loop_
_entity.id
_entity.type
_entity.pdbx_description
1 polymer ?
#
loop_
_entity_poly.entity_id
_entity_poly.type
_entity_poly.pdbx_seq_one_letter_code
_entity_poly.pdbx_strand_id
1 'polypeptide(L)'
;YIMSTYNNIVVDGIEADDWLGIEQRKDLTSTIICSRDKDLGTVPGWHYRWQCGTSQPERPNHYISDFEAVKFFMFQMLIGDHTDNIPGCGKKQLVKWGKEPDGSPRMVERRKGVGEGAAKKILDKCSTVQEMYDAILEEYKVVFPDNYEEVMLENARLLYIGQTPDNLFEWNWLDFSCKSEWYSELKEEHQEKEE
;
A
#
# COMPACT_ATOMS: atom_id res chain seq x y z
N TYR A 1 -22.91 -21.03 6.89
CA TYR A 1 -23.76 -20.00 7.52
C TYR A 1 -23.68 -18.67 6.74
N ILE A 2 -22.49 -18.09 6.54
CA ILE A 2 -22.35 -16.82 5.79
C ILE A 2 -22.96 -16.94 4.39
N MET A 3 -22.60 -17.99 3.66
CA MET A 3 -23.08 -18.27 2.29
C MET A 3 -24.60 -18.40 2.18
N SER A 4 -25.28 -18.84 3.23
CA SER A 4 -26.72 -19.04 3.24
C SER A 4 -27.53 -17.89 3.85
N THR A 5 -26.87 -16.99 4.57
CA THR A 5 -27.54 -15.96 5.38
C THR A 5 -27.37 -14.56 4.82
N TYR A 6 -26.25 -14.29 4.19
CA TYR A 6 -25.90 -12.96 3.68
C TYR A 6 -25.74 -12.99 2.16
N ASN A 7 -26.01 -11.86 1.54
CA ASN A 7 -25.62 -11.66 0.14
C ASN A 7 -24.10 -11.68 0.05
N ASN A 8 -23.56 -12.62 -0.71
CA ASN A 8 -22.12 -12.82 -0.79
C ASN A 8 -21.72 -13.19 -2.24
N ILE A 9 -20.48 -12.91 -2.55
CA ILE A 9 -19.84 -13.27 -3.81
C ILE A 9 -18.64 -14.17 -3.44
N VAL A 10 -18.53 -15.30 -4.12
CA VAL A 10 -17.38 -16.21 -4.01
C VAL A 10 -16.64 -16.16 -5.34
N VAL A 11 -15.37 -15.86 -5.28
CA VAL A 11 -14.51 -15.82 -6.47
C VAL A 11 -13.33 -16.76 -6.21
N ASP A 12 -13.13 -17.71 -7.10
CA ASP A 12 -12.03 -18.67 -7.00
C ASP A 12 -10.75 -18.08 -7.61
N GLY A 13 -9.62 -18.31 -6.94
CA GLY A 13 -8.29 -17.97 -7.45
C GLY A 13 -7.93 -16.47 -7.37
N ILE A 14 -8.73 -15.66 -6.69
CA ILE A 14 -8.46 -14.24 -6.44
C ILE A 14 -8.62 -13.99 -4.94
N GLU A 15 -7.73 -13.22 -4.33
CA GLU A 15 -7.84 -12.81 -2.95
C GLU A 15 -9.00 -11.81 -2.76
N ALA A 16 -9.58 -11.77 -1.56
CA ALA A 16 -10.77 -10.95 -1.30
C ALA A 16 -10.48 -9.45 -1.43
N ASP A 17 -9.30 -9.01 -1.04
CA ASP A 17 -8.83 -7.62 -1.16
C ASP A 17 -8.54 -7.24 -2.62
N ASP A 18 -7.94 -8.12 -3.41
CA ASP A 18 -7.79 -7.93 -4.86
C ASP A 18 -9.17 -7.76 -5.53
N TRP A 19 -10.13 -8.63 -5.18
CA TRP A 19 -11.49 -8.50 -5.70
C TRP A 19 -12.14 -7.17 -5.31
N LEU A 20 -12.01 -6.76 -4.06
CA LEU A 20 -12.50 -5.45 -3.59
C LEU A 20 -11.86 -4.30 -4.37
N GLY A 21 -10.55 -4.37 -4.59
CA GLY A 21 -9.82 -3.36 -5.38
C GLY A 21 -10.27 -3.30 -6.83
N ILE A 22 -10.50 -4.45 -7.46
CA ILE A 22 -11.01 -4.54 -8.83
C ILE A 22 -12.42 -3.93 -8.94
N GLU A 23 -13.33 -4.30 -8.03
CA GLU A 23 -14.71 -3.79 -8.04
C GLU A 23 -14.76 -2.29 -7.75
N GLN A 24 -13.99 -1.80 -6.78
CA GLN A 24 -13.93 -0.37 -6.46
C GLN A 24 -13.45 0.47 -7.65
N ARG A 25 -12.42 0.01 -8.39
CA ARG A 25 -11.89 0.73 -9.55
C ARG A 25 -12.84 0.79 -10.74
N LYS A 26 -13.89 -0.03 -10.79
CA LYS A 26 -14.92 0.07 -11.84
C LYS A 26 -15.81 1.29 -11.66
N ASP A 27 -16.03 1.70 -10.42
CA ASP A 27 -16.87 2.86 -10.10
C ASP A 27 -16.43 3.46 -8.74
N LEU A 28 -15.53 4.43 -8.80
CA LEU A 28 -14.96 5.11 -7.64
C LEU A 28 -15.96 5.98 -6.87
N THR A 29 -17.10 6.31 -7.51
CA THR A 29 -18.07 7.27 -6.96
C THR A 29 -19.25 6.61 -6.27
N SER A 30 -19.66 5.41 -6.71
CA SER A 30 -20.85 4.73 -6.21
C SER A 30 -20.54 3.52 -5.34
N THR A 31 -19.28 3.17 -5.18
CA THR A 31 -18.82 2.06 -4.33
C THR A 31 -18.07 2.55 -3.11
N ILE A 32 -18.11 1.77 -2.04
CA ILE A 32 -17.37 2.03 -0.81
C ILE A 32 -16.78 0.74 -0.27
N ILE A 33 -15.47 0.72 -0.06
CA ILE A 33 -14.79 -0.38 0.63
C ILE A 33 -14.99 -0.25 2.13
N CYS A 34 -15.67 -1.23 2.72
CA CYS A 34 -15.82 -1.35 4.17
C CYS A 34 -14.83 -2.41 4.67
N SER A 35 -13.68 -2.02 5.15
CA SER A 35 -12.66 -2.93 5.66
C SER A 35 -11.81 -2.32 6.76
N ARG A 36 -11.22 -3.18 7.55
CA ARG A 36 -10.21 -2.80 8.55
C ARG A 36 -8.79 -2.99 8.06
N ASP A 37 -8.63 -3.62 6.93
CA ASP A 37 -7.32 -3.82 6.32
C ASP A 37 -6.71 -2.49 5.92
N LYS A 38 -5.47 -2.25 6.37
CA LYS A 38 -4.73 -1.03 6.04
C LYS A 38 -4.29 -1.01 4.58
N ASP A 39 -4.05 -2.19 4.01
CA ASP A 39 -3.43 -2.35 2.69
C ASP A 39 -4.39 -1.96 1.57
N LEU A 40 -5.69 -2.04 1.83
CA LEU A 40 -6.72 -1.46 0.96
C LEU A 40 -6.59 0.07 0.80
N GLY A 41 -5.76 0.75 1.60
CA GLY A 41 -5.38 2.14 1.38
C GLY A 41 -4.61 2.39 0.07
N THR A 42 -4.18 1.34 -0.63
CA THR A 42 -3.62 1.41 -2.00
C THR A 42 -4.68 1.45 -3.09
N VAL A 43 -5.95 1.32 -2.73
CA VAL A 43 -7.09 1.38 -3.65
C VAL A 43 -7.77 2.74 -3.55
N PRO A 44 -7.88 3.52 -4.63
CA PRO A 44 -8.59 4.80 -4.61
C PRO A 44 -10.09 4.62 -4.45
N GLY A 45 -10.80 5.70 -4.08
CA GLY A 45 -12.25 5.70 -3.91
C GLY A 45 -12.70 5.85 -2.46
N TRP A 46 -13.97 5.57 -2.19
CA TRP A 46 -14.55 5.71 -0.87
C TRP A 46 -14.22 4.54 0.03
N HIS A 47 -13.90 4.84 1.32
CA HIS A 47 -13.55 3.88 2.35
C HIS A 47 -14.27 4.16 3.66
N TYR A 48 -14.61 3.08 4.37
CA TYR A 48 -15.14 3.12 5.73
C TYR A 48 -14.44 2.09 6.60
N ARG A 49 -14.09 2.48 7.82
CA ARG A 49 -13.56 1.57 8.86
C ARG A 49 -14.43 1.65 10.10
N TRP A 50 -15.05 0.54 10.47
CA TRP A 50 -15.78 0.48 11.74
C TRP A 50 -14.83 0.42 12.94
N GLN A 51 -15.33 0.87 14.10
CA GLN A 51 -14.60 0.73 15.35
C GLN A 51 -14.39 -0.74 15.71
N CYS A 52 -13.19 -1.10 16.20
CA CYS A 52 -12.89 -2.42 16.74
C CYS A 52 -12.16 -2.30 18.07
N GLY A 53 -12.87 -2.65 19.15
CA GLY A 53 -12.37 -2.42 20.50
C GLY A 53 -12.16 -0.93 20.81
N THR A 54 -11.33 -0.66 21.81
CA THR A 54 -11.01 0.72 22.25
C THR A 54 -9.78 1.31 21.57
N SER A 55 -8.90 0.47 21.04
CA SER A 55 -7.62 0.87 20.44
C SER A 55 -7.71 1.19 18.95
N GLN A 56 -8.81 0.83 18.32
CA GLN A 56 -9.02 1.01 16.88
C GLN A 56 -10.31 1.80 16.66
N PRO A 57 -10.27 3.14 16.68
CA PRO A 57 -11.44 3.98 16.51
C PRO A 57 -12.06 3.81 15.12
N GLU A 58 -13.31 4.18 15.02
CA GLU A 58 -13.97 4.34 13.73
C GLU A 58 -13.24 5.39 12.89
N ARG A 59 -13.12 5.13 11.60
CA ARG A 59 -12.80 6.12 10.59
C ARG A 59 -14.01 6.23 9.67
N PRO A 60 -14.76 7.34 9.74
CA PRO A 60 -15.96 7.53 8.93
C PRO A 60 -15.63 7.54 7.45
N ASN A 61 -16.65 7.62 6.62
CA ASN A 61 -16.49 7.68 5.17
C ASN A 61 -15.47 8.74 4.78
N HIS A 62 -14.49 8.32 4.00
CA HIS A 62 -13.44 9.20 3.51
C HIS A 62 -13.03 8.73 2.11
N TYR A 63 -12.68 9.67 1.29
CA TYR A 63 -12.18 9.41 -0.06
C TYR A 63 -10.66 9.33 -0.05
N ILE A 64 -10.12 8.36 -0.77
CA ILE A 64 -8.69 8.22 -1.06
C ILE A 64 -8.52 8.54 -2.55
N SER A 65 -7.78 9.58 -2.87
CA SER A 65 -7.46 9.94 -4.24
C SER A 65 -6.46 8.97 -4.87
N ASP A 66 -6.37 8.95 -6.21
CA ASP A 66 -5.36 8.16 -6.90
C ASP A 66 -3.94 8.49 -6.42
N PHE A 67 -3.65 9.78 -6.23
CA PHE A 67 -2.35 10.20 -5.71
C PHE A 67 -2.07 9.67 -4.31
N GLU A 68 -3.04 9.73 -3.40
CA GLU A 68 -2.88 9.22 -2.03
C GLU A 68 -2.75 7.69 -2.00
N ALA A 69 -3.52 6.99 -2.83
CA ALA A 69 -3.44 5.53 -2.98
C ALA A 69 -2.05 5.10 -3.49
N VAL A 70 -1.57 5.74 -4.54
CA VAL A 70 -0.22 5.49 -5.08
C VAL A 70 0.85 5.90 -4.07
N LYS A 71 0.70 7.03 -3.38
CA LYS A 71 1.66 7.46 -2.34
C LYS A 71 1.75 6.43 -1.22
N PHE A 72 0.63 5.83 -0.80
CA PHE A 72 0.63 4.78 0.20
C PHE A 72 1.27 3.49 -0.33
N PHE A 73 0.99 3.10 -1.57
CA PHE A 73 1.67 1.98 -2.24
C PHE A 73 3.19 2.18 -2.28
N MET A 74 3.66 3.36 -2.74
CA MET A 74 5.08 3.71 -2.78
C MET A 74 5.72 3.73 -1.38
N PHE A 75 4.94 4.12 -0.37
CA PHE A 75 5.38 4.04 1.02
C PHE A 75 5.62 2.59 1.46
N GLN A 76 4.70 1.67 1.13
CA GLN A 76 4.87 0.24 1.40
C GLN A 76 6.06 -0.35 0.64
N MET A 77 6.29 0.08 -0.60
CA MET A 77 7.48 -0.30 -1.38
C MET A 77 8.80 0.02 -0.64
N LEU A 78 8.86 1.12 0.10
CA LEU A 78 10.03 1.51 0.88
C LEU A 78 10.14 0.73 2.20
N ILE A 79 9.03 0.64 2.96
CA ILE A 79 9.07 0.03 4.30
C ILE A 79 8.92 -1.48 4.29
N GLY A 80 8.30 -2.04 3.25
CA GLY A 80 7.83 -3.42 3.20
C GLY A 80 6.57 -3.66 4.02
N ASP A 81 6.11 -4.91 4.05
CA ASP A 81 5.11 -5.38 4.99
C ASP A 81 5.67 -6.51 5.86
N HIS A 82 5.69 -6.26 7.17
CA HIS A 82 6.26 -7.21 8.13
C HIS A 82 5.33 -8.41 8.38
N THR A 83 4.02 -8.21 8.19
CA THR A 83 3.01 -9.27 8.37
C THR A 83 3.15 -10.31 7.28
N ASP A 84 3.33 -9.85 6.04
CA ASP A 84 3.43 -10.70 4.86
C ASP A 84 4.88 -11.05 4.49
N ASN A 85 5.82 -10.66 5.37
CA ASN A 85 7.26 -10.91 5.19
C ASN A 85 7.83 -10.28 3.90
N ILE A 86 7.27 -9.15 3.46
CA ILE A 86 7.76 -8.38 2.32
C ILE A 86 8.84 -7.42 2.82
N PRO A 87 10.09 -7.54 2.35
CA PRO A 87 11.22 -6.84 2.96
C PRO A 87 11.30 -5.33 2.66
N GLY A 88 10.57 -4.83 1.67
CA GLY A 88 10.69 -3.45 1.20
C GLY A 88 12.11 -3.12 0.71
N CYS A 89 12.44 -1.83 0.69
CA CYS A 89 13.73 -1.31 0.26
C CYS A 89 14.65 -1.08 1.47
N GLY A 90 15.37 -2.10 1.91
CA GLY A 90 16.26 -1.98 3.07
C GLY A 90 17.55 -2.77 2.94
N LYS A 91 18.64 -2.23 3.46
CA LYS A 91 19.94 -2.91 3.49
C LYS A 91 19.95 -4.04 4.50
N LYS A 92 20.60 -5.16 4.13
CA LYS A 92 20.95 -6.19 5.12
C LYS A 92 21.96 -5.61 6.12
N GLN A 93 21.71 -5.81 7.39
CA GLN A 93 22.61 -5.39 8.45
C GLN A 93 22.53 -6.35 9.63
N LEU A 94 23.64 -6.46 10.36
CA LEU A 94 23.67 -7.21 11.59
C LEU A 94 22.91 -6.45 12.69
N VAL A 95 21.87 -7.06 13.22
CA VAL A 95 21.07 -6.52 14.32
C VAL A 95 21.09 -7.45 15.51
N LYS A 96 21.00 -6.88 16.72
CA LYS A 96 20.87 -7.67 17.94
C LYS A 96 19.48 -8.32 17.98
N TRP A 97 19.44 -9.63 18.11
CA TRP A 97 18.20 -10.40 18.17
C TRP A 97 18.25 -11.42 19.30
N GLY A 98 17.95 -10.97 20.51
CA GLY A 98 18.04 -11.82 21.70
C GLY A 98 19.47 -11.94 22.25
N LYS A 99 19.68 -13.03 23.02
CA LYS A 99 20.97 -13.34 23.64
C LYS A 99 21.37 -14.78 23.30
N GLU A 100 22.65 -15.02 23.21
CA GLU A 100 23.23 -16.37 23.19
C GLU A 100 23.13 -17.01 24.59
N PRO A 101 23.32 -18.34 24.72
CA PRO A 101 23.29 -19.03 26.01
C PRO A 101 24.31 -18.49 27.04
N ASP A 102 25.39 -17.90 26.59
CA ASP A 102 26.43 -17.25 27.41
C ASP A 102 26.08 -15.83 27.84
N GLY A 103 24.88 -15.31 27.45
CA GLY A 103 24.42 -13.96 27.76
C GLY A 103 24.90 -12.90 26.79
N SER A 104 25.76 -13.22 25.82
CA SER A 104 26.21 -12.28 24.78
C SER A 104 25.07 -11.91 23.81
N PRO A 105 25.14 -10.74 23.13
CA PRO A 105 24.14 -10.39 22.14
C PRO A 105 24.21 -11.36 20.94
N ARG A 106 23.10 -12.03 20.64
CA ARG A 106 22.96 -12.77 19.39
C ARG A 106 22.81 -11.79 18.24
N MET A 107 23.73 -11.87 17.29
CA MET A 107 23.70 -11.04 16.08
C MET A 107 23.11 -11.85 14.92
N VAL A 108 22.07 -11.33 14.29
CA VAL A 108 21.46 -11.94 13.09
C VAL A 108 21.47 -10.94 11.95
N GLU A 109 21.72 -11.42 10.76
CA GLU A 109 21.57 -10.60 9.56
C GLU A 109 20.10 -10.46 9.23
N ARG A 110 19.60 -9.24 9.19
CA ARG A 110 18.24 -8.91 8.78
C ARG A 110 18.26 -7.77 7.79
N ARG A 111 17.36 -7.84 6.84
CA ARG A 111 17.03 -6.67 6.01
C ARG A 111 16.20 -5.72 6.87
N LYS A 112 16.66 -4.49 6.99
CA LYS A 112 15.91 -3.43 7.65
C LYS A 112 15.38 -2.51 6.57
N GLY A 113 14.06 -2.46 6.41
CA GLY A 113 13.40 -1.52 5.49
C GLY A 113 13.79 -0.08 5.78
N VAL A 114 13.51 0.79 4.87
CA VAL A 114 13.53 2.23 5.12
C VAL A 114 12.52 2.48 6.25
N GLY A 115 12.94 3.07 7.35
CA GLY A 115 12.01 3.34 8.47
C GLY A 115 10.89 4.29 8.04
N GLU A 116 9.69 4.15 8.62
CA GLU A 116 8.51 4.95 8.25
C GLU A 116 8.77 6.46 8.18
N GLY A 117 9.51 7.00 9.15
CA GLY A 117 9.84 8.43 9.18
C GLY A 117 10.75 8.86 8.02
N ALA A 118 11.64 7.98 7.56
CA ALA A 118 12.48 8.24 6.40
C ALA A 118 11.69 8.10 5.09
N ALA A 119 10.86 7.06 4.97
CA ALA A 119 9.98 6.86 3.82
C ALA A 119 9.02 8.04 3.63
N LYS A 120 8.38 8.53 4.70
CA LYS A 120 7.55 9.75 4.66
C LYS A 120 8.34 10.95 4.16
N LYS A 121 9.55 11.20 4.70
CA LYS A 121 10.39 12.33 4.27
C LYS A 121 10.81 12.27 2.80
N ILE A 122 10.94 11.07 2.24
CA ILE A 122 11.20 10.88 0.80
C ILE A 122 9.96 11.31 0.02
N LEU A 123 8.81 10.70 0.32
CA LEU A 123 7.59 10.86 -0.45
C LEU A 123 6.87 12.21 -0.25
N ASP A 124 7.05 12.87 0.91
CA ASP A 124 6.45 14.20 1.18
C ASP A 124 7.10 15.32 0.36
N LYS A 125 8.22 15.05 -0.31
CA LYS A 125 8.85 15.99 -1.25
C LYS A 125 8.31 15.86 -2.68
N CYS A 126 7.54 14.80 -2.95
CA CYS A 126 7.05 14.46 -4.27
C CYS A 126 5.65 15.04 -4.47
N SER A 127 5.45 15.73 -5.56
CA SER A 127 4.17 16.33 -5.97
C SER A 127 3.48 15.55 -7.08
N THR A 128 4.18 14.61 -7.70
CA THR A 128 3.67 13.77 -8.79
C THR A 128 4.00 12.30 -8.54
N VAL A 129 3.24 11.41 -9.18
CA VAL A 129 3.53 9.96 -9.15
C VAL A 129 4.88 9.65 -9.79
N GLN A 130 5.26 10.40 -10.84
CA GLN A 130 6.59 10.24 -11.46
C GLN A 130 7.72 10.54 -10.47
N GLU A 131 7.62 11.63 -9.72
CA GLU A 131 8.63 11.98 -8.70
C GLU A 131 8.73 10.92 -7.61
N MET A 132 7.60 10.33 -7.17
CA MET A 132 7.59 9.23 -6.21
C MET A 132 8.28 7.99 -6.76
N TYR A 133 7.97 7.62 -8.02
CA TYR A 133 8.61 6.49 -8.69
C TYR A 133 10.12 6.68 -8.79
N ASP A 134 10.57 7.84 -9.25
CA ASP A 134 12.00 8.15 -9.39
C ASP A 134 12.71 8.11 -8.03
N ALA A 135 12.07 8.62 -6.97
CA ALA A 135 12.63 8.59 -5.63
C ALA A 135 12.81 7.17 -5.09
N ILE A 136 11.80 6.29 -5.24
CA ILE A 136 11.95 4.90 -4.80
C ILE A 136 12.92 4.12 -5.68
N LEU A 137 12.95 4.39 -6.97
CA LEU A 137 13.90 3.76 -7.91
C LEU A 137 15.35 4.01 -7.48
N GLU A 138 15.68 5.23 -7.07
CA GLU A 138 17.03 5.55 -6.57
C GLU A 138 17.35 4.80 -5.26
N GLU A 139 16.40 4.64 -4.35
CA GLU A 139 16.58 3.83 -3.15
C GLU A 139 16.83 2.35 -3.49
N TYR A 140 16.07 1.79 -4.45
CA TYR A 140 16.25 0.41 -4.89
C TYR A 140 17.60 0.20 -5.59
N LYS A 141 18.05 1.11 -6.45
CA LYS A 141 19.38 1.06 -7.08
C LYS A 141 20.52 1.02 -6.05
N VAL A 142 20.40 1.80 -4.98
CA VAL A 142 21.42 1.82 -3.91
C VAL A 142 21.47 0.49 -3.15
N VAL A 143 20.32 -0.16 -2.97
CA VAL A 143 20.22 -1.38 -2.15
C VAL A 143 20.44 -2.64 -2.98
N PHE A 144 20.03 -2.63 -4.25
CA PHE A 144 20.06 -3.77 -5.18
C PHE A 144 20.73 -3.39 -6.51
N PRO A 145 22.02 -3.00 -6.50
CA PRO A 145 22.67 -2.42 -7.68
C PRO A 145 22.65 -3.33 -8.91
N ASP A 146 22.62 -4.65 -8.71
CA ASP A 146 22.73 -5.61 -9.79
C ASP A 146 21.36 -6.03 -10.39
N ASN A 147 20.26 -5.89 -9.62
CA ASN A 147 18.93 -6.41 -10.00
C ASN A 147 17.77 -5.57 -9.45
N TYR A 148 17.95 -4.26 -9.31
CA TYR A 148 16.94 -3.37 -8.71
C TYR A 148 15.59 -3.40 -9.44
N GLU A 149 15.57 -3.50 -10.76
CA GLU A 149 14.32 -3.52 -11.55
C GLU A 149 13.48 -4.77 -11.24
N GLU A 150 14.13 -5.93 -11.19
CA GLU A 150 13.47 -7.20 -10.90
C GLU A 150 12.92 -7.21 -9.47
N VAL A 151 13.74 -6.84 -8.47
CA VAL A 151 13.33 -6.82 -7.06
C VAL A 151 12.24 -5.77 -6.81
N MET A 152 12.34 -4.61 -7.45
CA MET A 152 11.33 -3.55 -7.33
C MET A 152 9.99 -4.00 -7.92
N LEU A 153 9.99 -4.67 -9.08
CA LEU A 153 8.76 -5.20 -9.68
C LEU A 153 8.17 -6.36 -8.86
N GLU A 154 9.02 -7.25 -8.33
CA GLU A 154 8.57 -8.33 -7.44
C GLU A 154 7.88 -7.77 -6.20
N ASN A 155 8.51 -6.83 -5.49
CA ASN A 155 7.89 -6.17 -4.34
C ASN A 155 6.59 -5.44 -4.72
N ALA A 156 6.55 -4.80 -5.88
CA ALA A 156 5.35 -4.13 -6.37
C ALA A 156 4.20 -5.11 -6.57
N ARG A 157 4.45 -6.27 -7.16
CA ARG A 157 3.46 -7.33 -7.35
C ARG A 157 2.96 -7.93 -6.05
N LEU A 158 3.81 -7.99 -5.03
CA LEU A 158 3.41 -8.49 -3.70
C LEU A 158 2.58 -7.48 -2.89
N LEU A 159 2.68 -6.18 -3.19
CA LEU A 159 2.05 -5.11 -2.42
C LEU A 159 0.84 -4.48 -3.13
N TYR A 160 0.73 -4.64 -4.45
CA TYR A 160 -0.34 -4.00 -5.21
C TYR A 160 -1.63 -4.79 -5.12
N ILE A 161 -2.71 -4.12 -4.69
CA ILE A 161 -4.06 -4.70 -4.61
C ILE A 161 -4.85 -4.41 -5.89
N GLY A 162 -5.55 -5.43 -6.40
CA GLY A 162 -6.40 -5.35 -7.59
C GLY A 162 -5.79 -6.04 -8.80
N GLN A 163 -5.05 -7.10 -8.58
CA GLN A 163 -4.48 -7.96 -9.63
C GLN A 163 -5.15 -9.35 -9.62
N THR A 164 -4.89 -10.12 -10.66
CA THR A 164 -5.33 -11.51 -10.77
C THR A 164 -4.14 -12.39 -11.16
N PRO A 165 -4.20 -13.73 -10.99
CA PRO A 165 -3.09 -14.60 -11.38
C PRO A 165 -2.67 -14.45 -12.84
N ASP A 166 -3.62 -14.12 -13.73
CA ASP A 166 -3.38 -13.94 -15.17
C ASP A 166 -3.04 -12.49 -15.56
N ASN A 167 -3.16 -11.54 -14.63
CA ASN A 167 -2.94 -10.12 -14.89
C ASN A 167 -2.29 -9.48 -13.67
N LEU A 168 -0.96 -9.63 -13.58
CA LEU A 168 -0.16 -9.08 -12.49
C LEU A 168 0.19 -7.62 -12.75
N PHE A 169 0.45 -6.90 -11.66
CA PHE A 169 0.84 -5.50 -11.72
C PHE A 169 2.05 -5.26 -12.64
N GLU A 170 1.91 -4.19 -13.43
CA GLU A 170 2.96 -3.61 -14.24
C GLU A 170 2.99 -2.09 -14.01
N TRP A 171 4.17 -1.46 -14.14
CA TRP A 171 4.33 -0.03 -13.87
C TRP A 171 3.44 0.87 -14.72
N ASN A 172 3.05 0.45 -15.92
CA ASN A 172 2.11 1.17 -16.79
C ASN A 172 0.66 1.20 -16.28
N TRP A 173 0.35 0.54 -15.15
CA TRP A 173 -0.94 0.65 -14.48
C TRP A 173 -1.06 1.95 -13.68
N LEU A 174 0.06 2.61 -13.38
CA LEU A 174 0.07 3.87 -12.66
C LEU A 174 -0.06 5.05 -13.63
N ASP A 175 -0.88 6.02 -13.28
CA ASP A 175 -0.89 7.31 -13.96
C ASP A 175 0.23 8.21 -13.42
N PHE A 176 1.36 8.21 -14.11
CA PHE A 176 2.52 9.02 -13.76
C PHE A 176 2.29 10.53 -13.85
N SER A 177 1.23 10.96 -14.54
CA SER A 177 0.84 12.37 -14.62
C SER A 177 0.01 12.84 -13.43
N CYS A 178 -0.49 11.93 -12.60
CA CYS A 178 -1.30 12.23 -11.43
C CYS A 178 -0.54 13.13 -10.43
N LYS A 179 -1.23 14.17 -9.93
CA LYS A 179 -0.67 15.20 -9.04
C LYS A 179 -1.48 15.31 -7.76
N SER A 180 -0.84 15.83 -6.72
CA SER A 180 -1.46 16.07 -5.41
C SER A 180 -2.59 17.11 -5.43
N GLU A 181 -2.58 18.02 -6.38
CA GLU A 181 -3.53 19.16 -6.47
C GLU A 181 -4.93 18.74 -6.94
N TRP A 182 -5.06 17.62 -7.63
CA TRP A 182 -6.34 17.15 -8.17
C TRP A 182 -7.38 16.83 -7.07
N TYR A 183 -6.92 16.53 -5.87
CA TYR A 183 -7.76 16.19 -4.73
C TYR A 183 -8.52 17.37 -4.12
N SER A 184 -8.00 18.59 -4.23
CA SER A 184 -8.69 19.80 -3.72
C SER A 184 -9.98 20.08 -4.49
N GLU A 185 -9.98 19.88 -5.80
CA GLU A 185 -11.13 20.12 -6.67
C GLU A 185 -12.28 19.12 -6.41
N LEU A 186 -11.96 17.83 -6.20
CA LEU A 186 -12.97 16.83 -5.88
C LEU A 186 -13.59 16.99 -4.49
N LYS A 187 -12.83 17.49 -3.50
CA LYS A 187 -13.39 17.81 -2.18
C LYS A 187 -14.40 18.95 -2.24
N GLU A 188 -14.13 19.98 -3.02
CA GLU A 188 -15.03 21.10 -3.20
C GLU A 188 -16.34 20.67 -3.88
N GLU A 189 -16.28 19.86 -4.93
CA GLU A 189 -17.47 19.33 -5.61
C GLU A 189 -18.37 18.41 -4.75
N HIS A 190 -17.78 17.68 -3.80
CA HIS A 190 -18.55 16.81 -2.91
C HIS A 190 -19.14 17.54 -1.71
N GLN A 191 -18.48 18.57 -1.19
CA GLN A 191 -19.05 19.40 -0.13
C GLN A 191 -20.24 20.22 -0.62
N GLU A 192 -20.24 20.70 -1.87
CA GLU A 192 -21.37 21.42 -2.48
C GLU A 192 -22.60 20.52 -2.75
N LYS A 193 -22.45 19.19 -2.73
CA LYS A 193 -23.57 18.23 -2.92
C LYS A 193 -24.20 17.74 -1.61
N GLU A 194 -23.58 18.02 -0.46
CA GLU A 194 -24.10 17.68 0.87
C GLU A 194 -24.77 18.89 1.57
N GLU A 195 -24.68 20.09 1.03
CA GLU A 195 -25.47 21.29 1.41
C GLU A 195 -26.76 21.39 0.56
#